data_cfdc136b4fb99f62da268f6732fd2717
#
_entry.id   cfdc136b4fb99f62da268f6732fd2717
#
_cell.length_a   1.000
_cell.length_b   1.000
_cell.length_c   1.000
_cell.angle_alpha   90.00
_cell.angle_beta   90.00
_cell.angle_gamma   90.00
#
_symmetry.space_group_name_H-M   'P 1'
#
loop_
_entity.id
_entity.type
_entity.pdbx_description
1 polymer ?
#
loop_
_entity_poly.entity_id
_entity_poly.type
_entity_poly.pdbx_seq_one_letter_code
_entity_poly.pdbx_strand_id
1 'polypeptide(L)'
;MLKPLLALVEKDNLKNDVPDFRVGDRIQVHQKILDGAKERVQVFEGDVIARHNGGVRETVTVRKLVQGEGVERIFPIHSPRIAKIVVMKAGSVRRAKLYYLRDRVGKATKIKDDVKRQSRIDADLKAAAEAAARAAQEAAAKVTAEGGVSKTAQKKKAKKEAEAAKKK
;
A
#
# COMPACT_ATOMS: atom_id res chain seq x y z
N MET A 1 -6.72 32.51 -0.17
CA MET A 1 -7.89 31.76 0.35
C MET A 1 -8.44 30.90 -0.78
N LEU A 2 -8.53 29.59 -0.62
CA LEU A 2 -9.21 28.71 -1.58
C LEU A 2 -10.70 29.04 -1.57
N LYS A 3 -11.30 29.16 -2.76
CA LYS A 3 -12.75 29.41 -2.87
C LYS A 3 -13.47 28.21 -2.23
N PRO A 4 -14.56 28.40 -1.47
CA PRO A 4 -15.25 27.34 -0.71
C PRO A 4 -15.70 26.16 -1.59
N LEU A 5 -16.07 26.43 -2.85
CA LEU A 5 -16.42 25.38 -3.83
C LEU A 5 -15.23 24.49 -4.21
N LEU A 6 -14.02 25.06 -4.35
CA LEU A 6 -12.79 24.28 -4.60
C LEU A 6 -12.44 23.39 -3.42
N ALA A 7 -12.61 23.89 -2.19
CA ALA A 7 -12.34 23.10 -0.99
C ALA A 7 -13.28 21.89 -0.86
N LEU A 8 -14.53 22.01 -1.30
CA LEU A 8 -15.49 20.90 -1.35
C LEU A 8 -15.03 19.80 -2.31
N VAL A 9 -14.70 20.16 -3.56
CA VAL A 9 -14.21 19.21 -4.57
C VAL A 9 -12.90 18.57 -4.18
N GLU A 10 -12.00 19.35 -3.57
CA GLU A 10 -10.72 18.81 -3.08
C GLU A 10 -10.93 17.78 -1.96
N LYS A 11 -11.90 17.99 -1.06
CA LYS A 11 -12.19 17.11 0.05
C LYS A 11 -12.65 15.72 -0.39
N ASP A 12 -13.45 15.63 -1.45
CA ASP A 12 -13.92 14.36 -2.01
C ASP A 12 -12.82 13.55 -2.68
N ASN A 13 -11.74 14.22 -3.14
CA ASN A 13 -10.62 13.58 -3.81
C ASN A 13 -9.43 13.28 -2.87
N LEU A 14 -9.50 13.64 -1.59
CA LEU A 14 -8.48 13.32 -0.61
C LEU A 14 -8.58 11.84 -0.20
N LYS A 15 -7.47 11.13 -0.27
CA LYS A 15 -7.35 9.78 0.29
C LYS A 15 -7.13 9.86 1.80
N ASN A 16 -7.88 9.07 2.55
CA ASN A 16 -7.74 8.96 4.01
C ASN A 16 -6.69 7.91 4.42
N ASP A 17 -6.37 6.95 3.52
CA ASP A 17 -5.47 5.81 3.79
C ASP A 17 -3.99 6.14 3.58
N VAL A 18 -3.59 7.39 3.76
CA VAL A 18 -2.19 7.79 3.60
C VAL A 18 -1.50 7.67 4.95
N PRO A 19 -0.43 6.85 5.08
CA PRO A 19 0.33 6.75 6.32
C PRO A 19 1.05 8.06 6.64
N ASP A 20 1.30 8.31 7.93
CA ASP A 20 2.13 9.45 8.35
C ASP A 20 3.61 9.13 8.11
N PHE A 21 4.19 9.71 7.07
CA PHE A 21 5.61 9.62 6.76
C PHE A 21 6.24 11.00 6.61
N ARG A 22 7.54 11.05 6.82
CA ARG A 22 8.33 12.29 6.75
C ARG A 22 9.43 12.20 5.70
N VAL A 23 10.00 13.35 5.37
CA VAL A 23 11.22 13.40 4.56
C VAL A 23 12.34 12.66 5.27
N GLY A 24 13.05 11.81 4.53
CA GLY A 24 14.08 10.93 5.06
C GLY A 24 13.62 9.49 5.36
N ASP A 25 12.30 9.25 5.39
CA ASP A 25 11.78 7.90 5.57
C ASP A 25 11.93 7.08 4.28
N ARG A 26 12.12 5.77 4.43
CA ARG A 26 12.08 4.82 3.32
C ARG A 26 10.67 4.30 3.17
N ILE A 27 10.10 4.48 1.98
CA ILE A 27 8.73 4.10 1.66
C ILE A 27 8.68 3.18 0.44
N GLN A 28 7.65 2.35 0.40
CA GLN A 28 7.23 1.60 -0.79
C GLN A 28 5.95 2.22 -1.34
N VAL A 29 6.01 2.67 -2.58
CA VAL A 29 4.85 3.19 -3.32
C VAL A 29 4.37 2.11 -4.28
N HIS A 30 3.15 1.62 -4.08
CA HIS A 30 2.49 0.65 -4.95
C HIS A 30 1.72 1.40 -6.04
N GLN A 31 2.29 1.46 -7.23
CA GLN A 31 1.70 2.15 -8.38
C GLN A 31 0.99 1.15 -9.29
N LYS A 32 -0.25 1.44 -9.65
CA LYS A 32 -1.02 0.73 -10.66
C LYS A 32 -0.57 1.16 -12.05
N ILE A 33 -0.18 0.20 -12.87
CA ILE A 33 0.23 0.39 -14.27
C ILE A 33 -0.74 -0.38 -15.15
N LEU A 34 -1.24 0.27 -16.17
CA LEU A 34 -2.04 -0.35 -17.22
C LEU A 34 -1.10 -0.83 -18.32
N ASP A 35 -1.07 -2.13 -18.54
CA ASP A 35 -0.27 -2.80 -19.57
C ASP A 35 -1.26 -3.42 -20.57
N GLY A 36 -1.66 -2.61 -21.56
CA GLY A 36 -2.77 -2.95 -22.45
C GLY A 36 -4.10 -3.11 -21.70
N ALA A 37 -4.69 -4.29 -21.73
CA ALA A 37 -5.95 -4.61 -21.04
C ALA A 37 -5.77 -5.11 -19.60
N LYS A 38 -4.53 -5.30 -19.13
CA LYS A 38 -4.24 -5.82 -17.80
C LYS A 38 -3.71 -4.72 -16.88
N GLU A 39 -4.24 -4.66 -15.65
CA GLU A 39 -3.74 -3.81 -14.59
C GLU A 39 -2.75 -4.59 -13.74
N ARG A 40 -1.56 -4.03 -13.53
CA ARG A 40 -0.55 -4.59 -12.61
C ARG A 40 -0.07 -3.56 -11.61
N VAL A 41 0.31 -4.02 -10.43
CA VAL A 41 0.89 -3.16 -9.40
C VAL A 41 2.41 -3.27 -9.46
N GLN A 42 3.07 -2.12 -9.66
CA GLN A 42 4.52 -1.99 -9.56
C GLN A 42 4.89 -1.32 -8.25
N VAL A 43 5.83 -1.91 -7.52
CA VAL A 43 6.35 -1.36 -6.27
C VAL A 43 7.61 -0.54 -6.55
N PHE A 44 7.60 0.72 -6.12
CA PHE A 44 8.77 1.57 -6.12
C PHE A 44 9.20 1.84 -4.68
N GLU A 45 10.35 1.28 -4.29
CA GLU A 45 10.93 1.47 -2.96
C GLU A 45 12.08 2.47 -3.02
N GLY A 46 12.09 3.43 -2.11
CA GLY A 46 13.15 4.43 -2.03
C GLY A 46 13.04 5.35 -0.83
N ASP A 47 13.99 6.25 -0.71
CA ASP A 47 14.05 7.25 0.35
C ASP A 47 13.35 8.54 -0.08
N VAL A 48 12.54 9.11 0.79
CA VAL A 48 11.81 10.37 0.53
C VAL A 48 12.79 11.54 0.63
N ILE A 49 13.02 12.23 -0.48
CA ILE A 49 13.91 13.39 -0.52
C ILE A 49 13.19 14.72 -0.40
N ALA A 50 11.94 14.81 -0.81
CA ALA A 50 11.12 16.00 -0.69
C ALA A 50 9.63 15.67 -0.61
N ARG A 51 8.87 16.49 0.10
CA ARG A 51 7.41 16.45 0.17
C ARG A 51 6.88 17.85 -0.03
N HIS A 52 5.97 18.04 -0.97
CA HIS A 52 5.31 19.29 -1.25
C HIS A 52 3.85 19.17 -0.85
N ASN A 53 3.47 19.93 0.18
CA ASN A 53 2.08 20.02 0.61
C ASN A 53 1.28 20.90 -0.34
N GLY A 54 0.01 20.56 -0.54
CA GLY A 54 -0.89 21.32 -1.42
C GLY A 54 -2.29 20.74 -1.48
N GLY A 55 -2.76 20.11 -0.39
CA GLY A 55 -4.04 19.40 -0.39
C GLY A 55 -4.04 18.26 -1.40
N VAL A 56 -5.00 18.20 -2.31
CA VAL A 56 -5.07 17.16 -3.37
C VAL A 56 -3.80 17.12 -4.23
N ARG A 57 -3.11 18.26 -4.41
CA ARG A 57 -1.88 18.38 -5.22
C ARG A 57 -0.62 18.00 -4.45
N GLU A 58 -0.76 17.36 -3.29
CA GLU A 58 0.37 16.92 -2.51
C GLU A 58 1.20 15.89 -3.27
N THR A 59 2.53 16.13 -3.34
CA THR A 59 3.46 15.26 -4.04
C THR A 59 4.63 14.88 -3.17
N VAL A 60 5.13 13.67 -3.38
CA VAL A 60 6.34 13.15 -2.74
C VAL A 60 7.37 12.77 -3.80
N THR A 61 8.62 13.20 -3.59
CA THR A 61 9.74 12.78 -4.44
C THR A 61 10.49 11.67 -3.74
N VAL A 62 10.58 10.53 -4.38
CA VAL A 62 11.24 9.32 -3.87
C VAL A 62 12.47 9.02 -4.72
N ARG A 63 13.61 8.81 -4.06
CA ARG A 63 14.89 8.45 -4.69
C ARG A 63 15.25 7.01 -4.37
N LYS A 64 15.60 6.25 -5.41
CA LYS A 64 16.11 4.88 -5.32
C LYS A 64 17.47 4.81 -5.98
N LEU A 65 18.40 4.06 -5.38
CA LEU A 65 19.67 3.73 -6.01
C LEU A 65 19.53 2.39 -6.75
N VAL A 66 19.81 2.38 -8.04
CA VAL A 66 19.81 1.19 -8.89
C VAL A 66 21.17 1.11 -9.59
N GLN A 67 21.92 0.07 -9.32
CA GLN A 67 23.25 -0.17 -9.92
C GLN A 67 24.23 1.01 -9.79
N GLY A 68 24.14 1.76 -8.70
CA GLY A 68 24.96 2.94 -8.45
C GLY A 68 24.37 4.26 -8.94
N GLU A 69 23.33 4.21 -9.78
CA GLU A 69 22.64 5.40 -10.29
C GLU A 69 21.42 5.75 -9.43
N GLY A 70 21.19 7.05 -9.23
CA GLY A 70 20.07 7.57 -8.47
C GLY A 70 18.85 7.84 -9.37
N VAL A 71 17.82 7.03 -9.24
CA VAL A 71 16.53 7.23 -9.94
C VAL A 71 15.58 7.96 -9.02
N GLU A 72 15.02 9.08 -9.47
CA GLU A 72 14.02 9.86 -8.75
C GLU A 72 12.68 9.81 -9.48
N ARG A 73 11.61 9.64 -8.69
CA ARG A 73 10.24 9.75 -9.17
C ARG A 73 9.40 10.62 -8.25
N ILE A 74 8.53 11.41 -8.87
CA ILE A 74 7.55 12.26 -8.17
C ILE A 74 6.20 11.54 -8.22
N PHE A 75 5.61 11.32 -7.04
CA PHE A 75 4.31 10.69 -6.90
C PHE A 75 3.30 11.66 -6.31
N PRO A 76 2.18 11.95 -6.98
CA PRO A 76 1.05 12.65 -6.37
C PRO A 76 0.34 11.68 -5.42
N ILE A 77 0.31 12.02 -4.13
CA ILE A 77 -0.13 11.12 -3.05
C ILE A 77 -1.59 10.68 -3.24
N HIS A 78 -2.46 11.63 -3.57
CA HIS A 78 -3.90 11.38 -3.71
C HIS A 78 -4.33 10.83 -5.08
N SER A 79 -3.37 10.52 -5.98
CA SER A 79 -3.69 9.97 -7.30
C SER A 79 -4.36 8.59 -7.21
N PRO A 80 -5.39 8.29 -8.01
CA PRO A 80 -6.02 6.97 -8.10
C PRO A 80 -5.06 5.88 -8.59
N ARG A 81 -3.98 6.26 -9.31
CA ARG A 81 -2.94 5.33 -9.76
C ARG A 81 -2.07 4.78 -8.63
N ILE A 82 -2.06 5.40 -7.44
CA ILE A 82 -1.36 4.89 -6.27
C ILE A 82 -2.33 3.98 -5.51
N ALA A 83 -2.02 2.69 -5.41
CA ALA A 83 -2.82 1.72 -4.67
C ALA A 83 -2.65 1.91 -3.17
N LYS A 84 -1.40 1.91 -2.69
CA LYS A 84 -1.05 2.14 -1.28
C LYS A 84 0.38 2.65 -1.15
N ILE A 85 0.66 3.28 -0.01
CA ILE A 85 2.00 3.67 0.42
C ILE A 85 2.29 2.92 1.73
N VAL A 86 3.47 2.33 1.85
CA VAL A 86 3.91 1.63 3.07
C VAL A 86 5.21 2.25 3.54
N VAL A 87 5.28 2.58 4.81
CA VAL A 87 6.50 3.10 5.44
C VAL A 87 7.31 1.92 5.95
N MET A 88 8.52 1.74 5.42
CA MET A 88 9.40 0.63 5.77
C MET A 88 10.38 1.01 6.86
N LYS A 89 10.90 2.24 6.83
CA LYS A 89 11.95 2.67 7.73
C LYS A 89 11.85 4.16 8.03
N ALA A 90 11.94 4.51 9.31
CA ALA A 90 11.97 5.89 9.74
C ALA A 90 13.38 6.47 9.66
N GLY A 91 13.51 7.62 9.01
CA GLY A 91 14.76 8.35 8.92
C GLY A 91 14.82 9.57 9.83
N SER A 92 16.00 9.84 10.38
CA SER A 92 16.27 11.04 11.17
C SER A 92 17.06 12.05 10.34
N VAL A 93 16.41 13.13 9.95
CA VAL A 93 17.00 14.20 9.13
C VAL A 93 16.74 15.57 9.74
N ARG A 94 17.66 16.53 9.47
CA ARG A 94 17.56 17.91 9.96
C ARG A 94 17.05 18.90 8.92
N ARG A 95 16.82 18.46 7.69
CA ARG A 95 16.41 19.30 6.55
C ARG A 95 15.09 18.82 5.96
N ALA A 96 14.27 19.75 5.49
CA ALA A 96 12.99 19.45 4.84
C ALA A 96 13.15 18.97 3.40
N LYS A 97 14.29 19.22 2.75
CA LYS A 97 14.60 18.76 1.39
C LYS A 97 16.02 18.22 1.37
N LEU A 98 16.19 16.99 0.85
CA LEU A 98 17.45 16.25 0.90
C LEU A 98 18.15 16.19 -0.46
N TYR A 99 18.16 17.28 -1.21
CA TYR A 99 18.76 17.32 -2.54
C TYR A 99 20.28 17.04 -2.53
N TYR A 100 20.95 17.28 -1.42
CA TYR A 100 22.36 16.95 -1.25
C TYR A 100 22.67 15.43 -1.38
N LEU A 101 21.64 14.56 -1.30
CA LEU A 101 21.82 13.12 -1.53
C LEU A 101 22.11 12.79 -2.99
N ARG A 102 21.89 13.73 -3.91
CA ARG A 102 22.19 13.55 -5.33
C ARG A 102 23.69 13.44 -5.59
N ASP A 103 24.47 14.22 -4.85
CA ASP A 103 25.91 14.33 -5.01
C ASP A 103 26.68 13.27 -4.19
N ARG A 104 25.97 12.56 -3.31
CA ARG A 104 26.59 11.59 -2.42
C ARG A 104 26.60 10.19 -3.03
N VAL A 105 27.71 9.47 -2.86
CA VAL A 105 27.92 8.12 -3.36
C VAL A 105 28.32 7.19 -2.20
N GLY A 106 27.94 5.92 -2.31
CA GLY A 106 28.32 4.86 -1.37
C GLY A 106 27.71 5.02 0.04
N LYS A 107 28.51 4.90 1.08
CA LYS A 107 28.03 4.95 2.48
C LYS A 107 27.42 6.28 2.88
N ALA A 108 27.79 7.37 2.22
CA ALA A 108 27.30 8.73 2.52
C ALA A 108 25.85 8.97 2.07
N THR A 109 25.28 8.08 1.27
CA THR A 109 23.86 8.13 0.86
C THR A 109 22.90 7.59 1.92
N LYS A 110 23.41 6.84 2.91
CA LYS A 110 22.57 6.26 3.97
C LYS A 110 22.08 7.34 4.92
N ILE A 111 20.78 7.39 5.11
CA ILE A 111 20.11 8.24 6.11
C ILE A 111 20.18 7.54 7.46
N LYS A 112 20.40 8.30 8.54
CA LYS A 112 20.39 7.76 9.90
C LYS A 112 18.97 7.35 10.29
N ASP A 113 18.85 6.23 10.99
CA ASP A 113 17.58 5.71 11.45
C ASP A 113 17.07 6.46 12.69
N ASP A 114 15.77 6.67 12.76
CA ASP A 114 15.07 7.14 13.95
C ASP A 114 14.48 5.92 14.70
N VAL A 115 15.23 5.42 15.66
CA VAL A 115 14.87 4.22 16.43
C VAL A 115 13.52 4.37 17.15
N LYS A 116 13.23 5.57 17.66
CA LYS A 116 11.97 5.82 18.41
C LYS A 116 10.74 5.78 17.51
N ARG A 117 10.84 6.30 16.30
CA ARG A 117 9.75 6.24 15.30
C ARG A 117 9.67 4.85 14.67
N GLN A 118 10.80 4.19 14.47
CA GLN A 118 10.83 2.84 13.90
C GLN A 118 10.01 1.85 14.73
N SER A 119 10.15 1.87 16.05
CA SER A 119 9.39 0.96 16.91
C SER A 119 7.87 1.14 16.80
N ARG A 120 7.38 2.35 16.53
CA ARG A 120 5.95 2.62 16.29
C ARG A 120 5.51 2.09 14.92
N ILE A 121 6.30 2.34 13.88
CA ILE A 121 6.04 1.84 12.53
C ILE A 121 6.00 0.31 12.51
N ASP A 122 6.95 -0.33 13.20
CA ASP A 122 6.99 -1.80 13.30
C ASP A 122 5.76 -2.37 14.04
N ALA A 123 5.27 -1.66 15.06
CA ALA A 123 4.04 -2.04 15.76
C ALA A 123 2.81 -1.89 14.84
N ASP A 124 2.72 -0.79 14.10
CA ASP A 124 1.62 -0.54 13.16
C ASP A 124 1.64 -1.56 12.00
N LEU A 125 2.81 -1.89 11.47
CA LEU A 125 2.96 -2.91 10.43
C LEU A 125 2.57 -4.32 10.94
N LYS A 126 2.93 -4.67 12.17
CA LYS A 126 2.50 -5.93 12.80
C LYS A 126 0.99 -5.97 12.99
N ALA A 127 0.41 -4.90 13.54
CA ALA A 127 -1.03 -4.82 13.73
C ALA A 127 -1.79 -4.93 12.39
N ALA A 128 -1.31 -4.25 11.35
CA ALA A 128 -1.88 -4.34 10.01
C ALA A 128 -1.75 -5.74 9.41
N ALA A 129 -0.61 -6.41 9.60
CA ALA A 129 -0.39 -7.78 9.14
C ALA A 129 -1.29 -8.78 9.87
N GLU A 130 -1.45 -8.65 11.17
CA GLU A 130 -2.35 -9.49 11.97
C GLU A 130 -3.82 -9.28 11.58
N ALA A 131 -4.24 -8.02 11.37
CA ALA A 131 -5.58 -7.70 10.91
C ALA A 131 -5.86 -8.30 9.51
N ALA A 132 -4.90 -8.19 8.60
CA ALA A 132 -5.00 -8.81 7.27
C ALA A 132 -5.05 -10.34 7.34
N ALA A 133 -4.27 -10.96 8.23
CA ALA A 133 -4.29 -12.40 8.44
C ALA A 133 -5.64 -12.89 9.02
N ARG A 134 -6.22 -12.15 9.98
CA ARG A 134 -7.55 -12.45 10.53
C ARG A 134 -8.63 -12.32 9.46
N ALA A 135 -8.62 -11.25 8.68
CA ALA A 135 -9.56 -11.05 7.58
C ALA A 135 -9.46 -12.16 6.51
N ALA A 136 -8.24 -12.60 6.20
CA ALA A 136 -8.02 -13.71 5.26
C ALA A 136 -8.55 -15.05 5.83
N GLN A 137 -8.37 -15.30 7.14
CA GLN A 137 -8.90 -16.50 7.80
C GLN A 137 -10.43 -16.49 7.84
N GLU A 138 -11.05 -15.35 8.15
CA GLU A 138 -12.51 -15.21 8.13
C GLU A 138 -13.08 -15.40 6.73
N ALA A 139 -12.42 -14.84 5.71
CA ALA A 139 -12.82 -15.05 4.31
C ALA A 139 -12.70 -16.52 3.90
N ALA A 140 -11.61 -17.21 4.27
CA ALA A 140 -11.43 -18.62 4.03
C ALA A 140 -12.47 -19.49 4.77
N ALA A 141 -12.80 -19.13 6.02
CA ALA A 141 -13.83 -19.82 6.80
C ALA A 141 -15.23 -19.67 6.17
N LYS A 142 -15.56 -18.48 5.63
CA LYS A 142 -16.83 -18.28 4.92
C LYS A 142 -16.92 -19.11 3.64
N VAL A 143 -15.85 -19.15 2.85
CA VAL A 143 -15.79 -19.98 1.63
C VAL A 143 -15.94 -21.48 1.94
N THR A 144 -15.34 -21.95 3.03
CA THR A 144 -15.49 -23.39 3.45
C THR A 144 -16.89 -23.67 3.99
N ALA A 145 -17.53 -22.73 4.68
CA ALA A 145 -18.91 -22.87 5.16
C ALA A 145 -19.91 -22.93 4.00
N GLU A 146 -19.80 -22.07 3.01
CA GLU A 146 -20.66 -22.07 1.81
C GLU A 146 -20.43 -23.30 0.92
N GLY A 147 -19.16 -23.70 0.71
CA GLY A 147 -18.81 -24.89 -0.07
C GLY A 147 -19.24 -26.22 0.57
N GLY A 148 -19.34 -26.28 1.90
CA GLY A 148 -19.78 -27.46 2.65
C GLY A 148 -21.28 -27.72 2.50
N VAL A 149 -22.09 -26.70 2.46
CA VAL A 149 -23.56 -26.82 2.34
C VAL A 149 -23.97 -27.31 0.95
N SER A 150 -23.26 -26.90 -0.11
CA SER A 150 -23.60 -27.32 -1.48
C SER A 150 -23.24 -28.79 -1.74
N LYS A 151 -22.11 -29.27 -1.25
CA LYS A 151 -21.68 -30.69 -1.43
C LYS A 151 -22.55 -31.69 -0.66
N THR A 152 -23.00 -31.36 0.55
CA THR A 152 -23.93 -32.19 1.34
C THR A 152 -25.32 -32.21 0.76
N ALA A 153 -25.80 -31.09 0.19
CA ALA A 153 -27.10 -31.05 -0.48
C ALA A 153 -27.10 -31.86 -1.78
N GLN A 154 -26.04 -31.80 -2.57
CA GLN A 154 -25.89 -32.63 -3.79
C GLN A 154 -25.77 -34.11 -3.48
N LYS A 155 -25.03 -34.52 -2.43
CA LYS A 155 -24.89 -35.91 -2.01
C LYS A 155 -26.19 -36.49 -1.48
N LYS A 156 -27.02 -35.67 -0.78
CA LYS A 156 -28.39 -36.10 -0.35
C LYS A 156 -29.32 -36.23 -1.53
N LYS A 157 -29.26 -35.36 -2.53
CA LYS A 157 -30.10 -35.43 -3.74
C LYS A 157 -29.78 -36.67 -4.59
N ALA A 158 -28.46 -36.92 -4.82
CA ALA A 158 -27.99 -38.11 -5.55
C ALA A 158 -28.37 -39.45 -4.84
N LYS A 159 -28.29 -39.46 -3.49
CA LYS A 159 -28.69 -40.65 -2.73
C LYS A 159 -30.20 -40.95 -2.82
N LYS A 160 -31.02 -39.89 -2.83
CA LYS A 160 -32.48 -40.00 -2.95
C LYS A 160 -32.94 -40.45 -4.35
N GLU A 161 -32.23 -40.01 -5.39
CA GLU A 161 -32.46 -40.44 -6.78
C GLU A 161 -32.03 -41.89 -6.99
N ALA A 162 -30.90 -42.31 -6.42
CA ALA A 162 -30.44 -43.70 -6.48
C ALA A 162 -31.37 -44.67 -5.73
N GLU A 163 -32.00 -44.25 -4.65
CA GLU A 163 -32.95 -45.05 -3.88
C GLU A 163 -34.32 -45.14 -4.57
N ALA A 164 -34.72 -44.09 -5.27
CA ALA A 164 -35.92 -44.09 -6.11
C ALA A 164 -35.80 -45.00 -7.36
N ALA A 165 -34.59 -45.09 -7.93
CA ALA A 165 -34.31 -45.96 -9.07
C ALA A 165 -34.26 -47.46 -8.74
N LYS A 166 -33.99 -47.81 -7.46
CA LYS A 166 -34.00 -49.22 -6.99
C LYS A 166 -35.39 -49.78 -6.63
N LYS A 167 -36.40 -48.92 -6.60
CA LYS A 167 -37.80 -49.30 -6.25
C LYS A 167 -38.71 -49.45 -7.47
N LYS A 168 -38.16 -49.31 -8.68
CA LYS A 168 -38.83 -49.58 -9.94
C LYS A 168 -38.20 -50.86 -10.57
#